data_ff8b24ef9417854a9600e22ab3fb3663
#
_entry.id   ff8b24ef9417854a9600e22ab3fb3663
#
_cell.length_a   1.000
_cell.length_b   1.000
_cell.length_c   1.000
_cell.angle_alpha   90.00
_cell.angle_beta   90.00
_cell.angle_gamma   90.00
#
_symmetry.space_group_name_H-M   'P 1'
#
loop_
_entity.id
_entity.type
_entity.pdbx_description
1 polymer ?
#
loop_
_entity_poly.entity_id
_entity_poly.type
_entity_poly.pdbx_seq_one_letter_code
_entity_poly.pdbx_strand_id
1 'polypeptide(L)' 'MRGISFAAVRDMDFSTAIALPDRRRDYGEERWQVLGMINDRLHMLVFTWRGETMHVISLRKANKREVRCYEQATRS' A
#
# COMPACT_ATOMS: atom_id res chain seq x y z
N MET A 1 11.74 -11.20 2.44
CA MET A 1 11.31 -11.08 1.03
C MET A 1 12.27 -10.18 0.29
N ARG A 2 12.71 -10.64 -0.85
CA ARG A 2 13.67 -9.87 -1.63
C ARG A 2 12.97 -8.80 -2.44
N GLY A 3 13.67 -7.70 -2.67
CA GLY A 3 13.20 -6.67 -3.55
C GLY A 3 12.38 -5.57 -2.91
N ILE A 4 12.05 -5.71 -1.63
CA ILE A 4 11.33 -4.65 -0.93
C ILE A 4 12.35 -3.77 -0.23
N SER A 5 12.37 -2.52 -0.62
CA SER A 5 13.28 -1.53 -0.07
C SER A 5 12.53 -0.57 0.83
N PHE A 6 13.04 -0.33 2.01
CA PHE A 6 12.48 0.69 2.89
C PHE A 6 12.57 2.08 2.25
N ALA A 7 13.60 2.28 1.42
CA ALA A 7 13.73 3.55 0.72
C ALA A 7 12.55 3.76 -0.23
N ALA A 8 12.10 2.70 -0.91
CA ALA A 8 10.96 2.80 -1.81
C ALA A 8 9.69 3.16 -1.05
N VAL A 9 9.50 2.59 0.15
CA VAL A 9 8.34 2.93 0.98
C VAL A 9 8.40 4.40 1.40
N ARG A 10 9.59 4.91 1.73
CA ARG A 10 9.75 6.31 2.10
C ARG A 10 9.42 7.26 0.94
N ASP A 11 9.62 6.80 -0.29
CA ASP A 11 9.36 7.61 -1.46
C ASP A 11 7.88 7.71 -1.79
N MET A 12 7.05 6.91 -1.12
CA MET A 12 5.61 6.97 -1.36
C MET A 12 5.02 8.26 -0.81
N ASP A 13 4.19 8.90 -1.63
CA ASP A 13 3.49 10.11 -1.23
C ASP A 13 2.28 9.71 -0.38
N PHE A 14 2.43 9.78 0.93
CA PHE A 14 1.35 9.41 1.84
C PHE A 14 0.29 10.50 1.98
N SER A 15 0.57 11.71 1.49
CA SER A 15 -0.40 12.80 1.62
C SER A 15 -1.62 12.57 0.74
N THR A 16 -1.45 11.85 -0.37
CA THR A 16 -2.54 11.52 -1.29
C THR A 16 -2.87 10.04 -1.32
N ALA A 17 -2.21 9.23 -0.48
CA ALA A 17 -2.44 7.79 -0.46
C ALA A 17 -3.77 7.46 0.19
N ILE A 18 -4.36 6.35 -0.24
CA ILE A 18 -5.56 5.82 0.41
C ILE A 18 -5.21 4.50 1.08
N ALA A 19 -5.76 4.29 2.27
CA ALA A 19 -5.49 3.10 3.05
C ALA A 19 -6.80 2.36 3.33
N LEU A 20 -6.76 1.05 3.15
CA LEU A 20 -7.92 0.18 3.37
C LEU A 20 -7.46 -1.04 4.15
N PRO A 21 -8.30 -1.56 5.05
CA PRO A 21 -7.96 -2.83 5.70
C PRO A 21 -8.00 -3.95 4.67
N ASP A 22 -7.03 -4.86 4.77
CA ASP A 22 -6.97 -6.02 3.90
C ASP A 22 -7.77 -7.14 4.54
N ARG A 23 -8.98 -7.34 4.05
CA ARG A 23 -9.90 -8.34 4.59
C ARG A 23 -10.17 -9.49 3.63
N ARG A 24 -9.26 -9.70 2.69
CA ARG A 24 -9.41 -10.76 1.70
C ARG A 24 -9.45 -12.14 2.35
N ARG A 25 -8.81 -12.29 3.49
CA ARG A 25 -8.81 -13.54 4.24
C ARG A 25 -8.38 -13.26 5.68
N ASP A 26 -8.59 -14.25 6.54
CA ASP A 26 -8.17 -14.15 7.93
C ASP A 26 -6.69 -14.54 8.03
N TYR A 27 -5.86 -13.55 8.31
CA TYR A 27 -4.41 -13.75 8.43
C TYR A 27 -3.96 -13.95 9.87
N GLY A 28 -4.89 -13.88 10.82
CA GLY A 28 -4.53 -13.89 12.23
C GLY A 28 -3.93 -12.58 12.71
N GLU A 29 -3.89 -11.57 11.86
CA GLU A 29 -3.39 -10.24 12.19
C GLU A 29 -4.04 -9.25 11.24
N GLU A 30 -4.11 -7.99 11.65
CA GLU A 30 -4.63 -6.95 10.77
C GLU A 30 -3.58 -6.58 9.74
N ARG A 31 -4.01 -6.56 8.48
CA ARG A 31 -3.18 -6.12 7.37
C ARG A 31 -3.85 -4.95 6.69
N TRP A 32 -3.02 -4.05 6.17
CA TRP A 32 -3.49 -2.84 5.50
C TRP A 32 -2.97 -2.79 4.08
N GLN A 33 -3.81 -2.30 3.19
CA GLN A 33 -3.43 -2.00 1.81
C GLN A 33 -3.38 -0.50 1.66
N VAL A 34 -2.29 0.00 1.08
CA VAL A 34 -2.15 1.43 0.81
C VAL A 34 -1.86 1.59 -0.68
N LEU A 35 -2.68 2.41 -1.34
CA LEU A 35 -2.43 2.81 -2.72
C LEU A 35 -1.84 4.21 -2.69
N GLY A 36 -0.62 4.34 -3.16
CA GLY A 36 0.08 5.61 -3.13
C GLY A 36 1.06 5.73 -4.29
N MET A 37 1.42 6.97 -4.59
CA MET A 37 2.31 7.26 -5.70
C MET A 37 3.77 7.17 -5.26
N ILE A 38 4.57 6.51 -6.08
CA ILE A 38 6.01 6.51 -5.96
C ILE A 38 6.55 6.87 -7.35
N ASN A 39 7.24 8.01 -7.47
CA ASN A 39 7.81 8.46 -8.74
C ASN A 39 6.80 8.42 -9.88
N ASP A 40 5.65 9.04 -9.67
CA ASP A 40 4.57 9.17 -10.66
C ASP A 40 3.91 7.85 -11.06
N ARG A 41 4.13 6.79 -10.29
CA ARG A 41 3.45 5.52 -10.51
C ARG A 41 2.73 5.08 -9.26
N LEU A 42 1.51 4.59 -9.45
CA LEU A 42 0.74 4.08 -8.33
C LEU A 42 1.25 2.71 -7.92
N HIS A 43 1.42 2.55 -6.62
CA HIS A 43 1.89 1.29 -6.03
C HIS A 43 0.92 0.81 -4.98
N MET A 44 0.88 -0.50 -4.80
CA MET A 44 0.14 -1.13 -3.72
C MET A 44 1.13 -1.60 -2.67
N LEU A 45 0.99 -1.06 -1.47
CA LEU A 45 1.78 -1.44 -0.30
C LEU A 45 0.88 -2.24 0.62
N VAL A 46 1.33 -3.42 1.04
CA VAL A 46 0.64 -4.21 2.05
C VAL A 46 1.54 -4.31 3.25
N PHE A 47 1.01 -3.98 4.42
CA PHE A 47 1.80 -4.02 5.63
C PHE A 47 0.93 -4.39 6.83
N THR A 48 1.59 -4.72 7.92
CA THR A 48 0.93 -4.93 9.21
C THR A 48 1.74 -4.22 10.29
N TRP A 49 1.09 -3.90 11.38
CA TRP A 49 1.76 -3.35 12.56
C TRP A 49 2.05 -4.48 13.54
N ARG A 50 3.26 -4.49 14.06
CA ARG A 50 3.64 -5.37 15.17
C ARG A 50 4.18 -4.48 16.27
N GLY A 51 3.32 -4.20 17.26
CA GLY A 51 3.61 -3.16 18.21
C GLY A 51 3.66 -1.81 17.50
N GLU A 52 4.78 -1.12 17.60
CA GLU A 52 4.97 0.16 16.94
C GLU A 52 5.76 0.03 15.64
N THR A 53 6.06 -1.20 15.23
CA THR A 53 6.88 -1.44 14.04
C THR A 53 6.01 -1.78 12.85
N MET A 54 6.25 -1.09 11.75
CA MET A 54 5.58 -1.37 10.49
C MET A 54 6.32 -2.49 9.75
N HIS A 55 5.62 -3.58 9.51
CA HIS A 55 6.17 -4.71 8.77
C HIS A 55 5.61 -4.72 7.36
N VAL A 56 6.46 -4.44 6.39
CA VAL A 56 6.06 -4.44 4.99
C VAL A 56 5.98 -5.88 4.50
N ILE A 57 4.80 -6.24 4.01
CA ILE A 57 4.56 -7.58 3.49
C ILE A 57 4.78 -7.61 1.98
N SER A 58 4.36 -6.56 1.28
CA SER A 58 4.42 -6.53 -0.17
C SER A 58 4.42 -5.10 -0.66
N LEU A 59 5.20 -4.84 -1.70
CA LEU A 59 5.17 -3.55 -2.39
C LEU A 59 5.33 -3.84 -3.88
N ARG A 60 4.36 -3.43 -4.68
CA ARG A 60 4.38 -3.68 -6.12
C ARG A 60 3.64 -2.55 -6.84
N LYS A 61 3.83 -2.49 -8.14
CA LYS A 61 3.06 -1.56 -8.95
C LYS A 61 1.59 -1.96 -8.92
N ALA A 62 0.72 -0.96 -8.89
CA ALA A 62 -0.72 -1.20 -8.88
C ALA A 62 -1.17 -1.73 -10.24
N ASN A 63 -2.17 -2.62 -10.23
CA ASN A 63 -2.78 -3.10 -11.45
C ASN A 63 -3.88 -2.13 -11.91
N LYS A 64 -4.47 -2.41 -13.08
CA LYS A 64 -5.46 -1.51 -13.66
C LYS A 64 -6.67 -1.31 -12.76
N ARG A 65 -7.11 -2.36 -12.08
CA ARG A 65 -8.26 -2.26 -11.17
C ARG A 65 -7.94 -1.34 -10.01
N GLU A 66 -6.74 -1.47 -9.47
CA GLU A 66 -6.30 -0.66 -8.34
C GLU A 66 -6.14 0.81 -8.74
N VAL A 67 -5.60 1.05 -9.93
CA VAL A 67 -5.49 2.41 -10.46
C VAL A 67 -6.88 3.04 -10.57
N ARG A 68 -7.84 2.30 -11.09
CA ARG A 68 -9.21 2.80 -11.25
C ARG A 68 -9.83 3.10 -9.89
N CYS A 69 -9.62 2.21 -8.92
CA CYS A 69 -10.11 2.41 -7.57
C CYS A 69 -9.53 3.67 -6.94
N TYR A 70 -8.23 3.86 -7.10
CA TYR A 70 -7.55 5.02 -6.57
C TYR A 70 -8.08 6.32 -7.21
N GLU A 71 -8.24 6.30 -8.53
CA GLU A 71 -8.73 7.47 -9.24
C GLU A 71 -10.13 7.85 -8.80
N GLN A 72 -11.00 6.87 -8.61
CA GLN A 72 -12.34 7.13 -8.13
C GLN A 72 -12.36 7.67 -6.71
N ALA A 73 -11.51 7.11 -5.86
CA ALA A 73 -11.45 7.51 -4.45
C ALA A 73 -10.87 8.92 -4.27
N THR A 74 -9.97 9.33 -5.15
CA THR A 74 -9.32 10.63 -5.05
C THR A 74 -9.98 11.70 -5.92
N ARG A 75 -10.91 11.30 -6.76
CA ARG A 75 -11.68 12.25 -7.55
C ARG A 75 -12.73 12.90 -6.66
N SER A 76 -12.70 14.19 -6.58
CA SER A 76 -13.67 14.93 -5.75
C SER A 76 -14.58 15.76 -6.60
#